data_a4d63bb532ae16c2590aba871d5ed821
#
_entry.id   a4d63bb532ae16c2590aba871d5ed821
#
_cell.length_a   1.000
_cell.length_b   1.000
_cell.length_c   1.000
_cell.angle_alpha   90.00
_cell.angle_beta   90.00
_cell.angle_gamma   90.00
#
_symmetry.space_group_name_H-M   'P 1'
#
loop_
_entity.id
_entity.type
_entity.pdbx_description
1 polymer ?
#
loop_
_entity_poly.entity_id
_entity_poly.type
_entity_poly.pdbx_seq_one_letter_code
_entity_poly.pdbx_strand_id
1 'polypeptide(L)'
;MSKRLVSTLGLFALMAVCALAQTSANKRTIQVDVNYTGSGTVNANHKIYVALWDSSDMSGGPPVAVLSVDSKKGAVTFSDVQRVPAYVSTAFDPTGAWDAQSPPPSGTSLGVYGKNPPNPEPIDVAPGKTVKVAITFDDSARVP
;
A
#
# COMPACT_ATOMS: atom_id res chain seq x y z
N MET A 1 -39.51 -53.29 -15.66
CA MET A 1 -38.03 -53.08 -15.67
C MET A 1 -37.74 -51.65 -15.35
N SER A 2 -37.28 -51.38 -14.17
CA SER A 2 -37.00 -50.04 -13.66
C SER A 2 -35.53 -49.71 -13.90
N LYS A 3 -35.22 -48.69 -14.71
CA LYS A 3 -33.83 -48.17 -14.89
C LYS A 3 -33.60 -47.01 -13.95
N ARG A 4 -32.72 -47.22 -12.99
CA ARG A 4 -32.23 -46.19 -12.08
C ARG A 4 -31.26 -45.23 -12.84
N LEU A 5 -31.63 -43.97 -12.95
CA LEU A 5 -30.72 -42.90 -13.36
C LEU A 5 -30.10 -42.35 -12.08
N VAL A 6 -28.82 -42.64 -11.86
CA VAL A 6 -28.06 -42.11 -10.73
C VAL A 6 -27.47 -40.74 -11.18
N SER A 7 -27.87 -39.71 -10.46
CA SER A 7 -27.49 -38.34 -10.66
C SER A 7 -26.02 -38.13 -10.25
N THR A 8 -25.14 -37.78 -11.24
CA THR A 8 -23.72 -37.45 -11.07
C THR A 8 -23.49 -35.93 -11.08
N LEU A 9 -24.42 -35.12 -10.57
CA LEU A 9 -24.31 -33.65 -10.66
C LEU A 9 -23.85 -32.95 -9.37
N GLY A 10 -23.44 -33.71 -8.34
CA GLY A 10 -23.15 -33.14 -7.01
C GLY A 10 -21.68 -32.83 -6.70
N LEU A 11 -20.72 -33.23 -7.53
CA LEU A 11 -19.31 -33.19 -7.12
C LEU A 11 -18.50 -32.01 -7.68
N PHE A 12 -18.97 -31.30 -8.70
CA PHE A 12 -18.25 -30.18 -9.30
C PHE A 12 -18.41 -28.82 -8.59
N ALA A 13 -19.50 -28.63 -7.84
CA ALA A 13 -19.76 -27.35 -7.16
C ALA A 13 -18.89 -27.13 -5.90
N LEU A 14 -18.41 -28.21 -5.27
CA LEU A 14 -17.65 -28.10 -4.03
C LEU A 14 -16.17 -27.70 -4.24
N MET A 15 -15.59 -28.01 -5.41
CA MET A 15 -14.19 -27.66 -5.71
C MET A 15 -13.97 -26.19 -6.06
N ALA A 16 -14.97 -25.50 -6.60
CA ALA A 16 -14.84 -24.09 -6.96
C ALA A 16 -14.83 -23.15 -5.72
N VAL A 17 -15.53 -23.52 -4.67
CA VAL A 17 -15.59 -22.75 -3.42
C VAL A 17 -14.26 -22.84 -2.66
N CYS A 18 -13.58 -23.97 -2.69
CA CYS A 18 -12.27 -24.13 -2.05
C CYS A 18 -11.17 -23.33 -2.76
N ALA A 19 -11.23 -23.17 -4.09
CA ALA A 19 -10.23 -22.41 -4.83
C ALA A 19 -10.30 -20.88 -4.54
N LEU A 20 -11.50 -20.33 -4.39
CA LEU A 20 -11.70 -18.92 -4.03
C LEU A 20 -11.27 -18.62 -2.58
N ALA A 21 -11.51 -19.55 -1.66
CA ALA A 21 -11.06 -19.41 -0.27
C ALA A 21 -9.52 -19.48 -0.15
N GLN A 22 -8.87 -20.30 -0.96
CA GLN A 22 -7.41 -20.43 -0.96
C GLN A 22 -6.70 -19.22 -1.54
N THR A 23 -7.26 -18.54 -2.55
CA THR A 23 -6.70 -17.30 -3.10
C THR A 23 -6.79 -16.14 -2.10
N SER A 24 -7.81 -16.09 -1.27
CA SER A 24 -7.93 -15.07 -0.21
C SER A 24 -6.98 -15.34 0.97
N ALA A 25 -6.72 -16.60 1.31
CA ALA A 25 -5.88 -16.99 2.45
C ALA A 25 -4.39 -16.66 2.27
N ASN A 26 -3.93 -16.43 1.04
CA ASN A 26 -2.52 -16.17 0.73
C ASN A 26 -2.20 -14.68 0.49
N LYS A 27 -3.18 -13.79 0.55
CA LYS A 27 -2.97 -12.35 0.34
C LYS A 27 -2.12 -11.75 1.45
N ARG A 28 -1.11 -10.99 1.04
CA ARG A 28 -0.28 -10.20 1.94
C ARG A 28 -0.85 -8.80 2.05
N THR A 29 -0.91 -8.26 3.25
CA THR A 29 -1.49 -6.95 3.50
C THR A 29 -0.51 -6.09 4.30
N ILE A 30 -0.31 -4.84 3.87
CA ILE A 30 0.46 -3.84 4.62
C ILE A 30 -0.48 -2.70 4.96
N GLN A 31 -0.68 -2.44 6.25
CA GLN A 31 -1.37 -1.26 6.74
C GLN A 31 -0.32 -0.23 7.16
N VAL A 32 -0.48 1.00 6.67
CA VAL A 32 0.43 2.12 6.95
C VAL A 32 -0.32 3.19 7.70
N ASP A 33 0.07 3.43 8.93
CA ASP A 33 -0.39 4.57 9.72
C ASP A 33 0.50 5.78 9.41
N VAL A 34 -0.11 6.88 9.02
CA VAL A 34 0.57 8.12 8.61
C VAL A 34 0.33 9.20 9.65
N ASN A 35 1.40 9.90 10.04
CA ASN A 35 1.35 11.06 10.92
C ASN A 35 2.26 12.16 10.34
N TYR A 36 1.64 13.19 9.77
CA TYR A 36 2.36 14.37 9.29
C TYR A 36 2.37 15.46 10.36
N THR A 37 3.56 15.86 10.79
CA THR A 37 3.76 16.87 11.84
C THR A 37 4.23 18.22 11.31
N GLY A 38 4.36 18.33 9.98
CA GLY A 38 4.74 19.59 9.33
C GLY A 38 3.66 20.67 9.40
N SER A 39 4.00 21.84 8.87
CA SER A 39 3.17 23.06 8.94
C SER A 39 2.00 23.07 7.93
N GLY A 40 2.08 22.26 6.86
CA GLY A 40 1.08 22.25 5.79
C GLY A 40 -0.31 21.83 6.27
N THR A 41 -1.33 22.30 5.57
CA THR A 41 -2.74 21.92 5.81
C THR A 41 -3.10 20.75 4.91
N VAL A 42 -3.41 19.61 5.52
CA VAL A 42 -3.83 18.39 4.80
C VAL A 42 -5.35 18.35 4.78
N ASN A 43 -5.93 18.16 3.59
CA ASN A 43 -7.36 18.05 3.36
C ASN A 43 -7.64 17.35 2.01
N ALA A 44 -8.87 17.27 1.58
CA ALA A 44 -9.27 16.61 0.33
C ALA A 44 -8.58 17.14 -0.94
N ASN A 45 -8.15 18.42 -0.94
CA ASN A 45 -7.46 19.06 -2.07
C ASN A 45 -5.91 19.02 -1.92
N HIS A 46 -5.41 18.82 -0.69
CA HIS A 46 -3.99 18.78 -0.35
C HIS A 46 -3.74 17.49 0.44
N LYS A 47 -3.59 16.39 -0.29
CA LYS A 47 -3.50 15.05 0.28
C LYS A 47 -2.05 14.66 0.58
N ILE A 48 -1.90 13.72 1.51
CA ILE A 48 -0.67 12.96 1.65
C ILE A 48 -0.80 11.72 0.78
N TYR A 49 0.15 11.50 -0.10
CA TYR A 49 0.25 10.29 -0.90
C TYR A 49 1.16 9.28 -0.21
N VAL A 50 0.75 8.02 -0.22
CA VAL A 50 1.49 6.89 0.34
C VAL A 50 1.79 5.94 -0.80
N ALA A 51 3.06 5.70 -1.07
CA ALA A 51 3.50 4.88 -2.19
C ALA A 51 4.12 3.57 -1.70
N LEU A 52 3.73 2.47 -2.34
CA LEU A 52 4.30 1.14 -2.15
C LEU A 52 5.31 0.85 -3.25
N TRP A 53 6.48 0.33 -2.87
CA TRP A 53 7.60 0.04 -3.76
C TRP A 53 8.07 -1.40 -3.59
N ASP A 54 8.59 -1.99 -4.66
CA ASP A 54 9.24 -3.31 -4.65
C ASP A 54 10.78 -3.22 -4.67
N SER A 55 11.32 -2.02 -4.51
CA SER A 55 12.74 -1.72 -4.43
C SER A 55 13.03 -0.63 -3.41
N SER A 56 14.18 -0.71 -2.75
CA SER A 56 14.70 0.38 -1.91
C SER A 56 15.13 1.60 -2.72
N ASP A 57 15.43 1.43 -4.00
CA ASP A 57 15.66 2.53 -4.95
C ASP A 57 14.32 3.04 -5.48
N MET A 58 13.81 4.07 -4.84
CA MET A 58 12.53 4.69 -5.17
C MET A 58 12.65 5.71 -6.34
N SER A 59 13.84 5.88 -6.91
CA SER A 59 14.10 6.74 -8.08
C SER A 59 14.07 5.96 -9.39
N GLY A 60 14.17 4.64 -9.34
CA GLY A 60 14.36 3.77 -10.50
C GLY A 60 13.11 3.50 -11.35
N GLY A 61 11.94 4.06 -10.98
CA GLY A 61 10.70 3.84 -11.72
C GLY A 61 9.45 4.26 -10.94
N PRO A 62 8.25 3.96 -11.43
CA PRO A 62 7.01 4.26 -10.72
C PRO A 62 6.82 3.31 -9.52
N PRO A 63 6.09 3.75 -8.49
CA PRO A 63 5.69 2.87 -7.40
C PRO A 63 4.73 1.78 -7.89
N VAL A 64 4.67 0.67 -7.15
CA VAL A 64 3.75 -0.45 -7.41
C VAL A 64 2.30 -0.04 -7.20
N ALA A 65 2.04 0.79 -6.19
CA ALA A 65 0.72 1.33 -5.88
C ALA A 65 0.85 2.65 -5.13
N VAL A 66 -0.15 3.52 -5.28
CA VAL A 66 -0.26 4.78 -4.55
C VAL A 66 -1.67 4.90 -3.98
N LEU A 67 -1.75 5.21 -2.69
CA LEU A 67 -2.96 5.54 -1.96
C LEU A 67 -2.81 6.94 -1.34
N SER A 68 -3.87 7.51 -0.79
CA SER A 68 -3.79 8.82 -0.17
C SER A 68 -4.64 8.93 1.09
N VAL A 69 -4.26 9.86 1.96
CA VAL A 69 -5.05 10.32 3.11
C VAL A 69 -5.28 11.82 3.01
N ASP A 70 -6.40 12.29 3.53
CA ASP A 70 -6.86 13.68 3.48
C ASP A 70 -6.79 14.40 4.85
N SER A 71 -6.03 13.82 5.76
CA SER A 71 -5.80 14.35 7.10
C SER A 71 -4.36 14.11 7.55
N LYS A 72 -3.86 14.92 8.49
CA LYS A 72 -2.50 14.78 9.02
C LYS A 72 -2.24 13.44 9.69
N LYS A 73 -3.29 12.82 10.22
CA LYS A 73 -3.26 11.46 10.76
C LYS A 73 -4.27 10.62 10.02
N GLY A 74 -3.82 9.53 9.46
CA GLY A 74 -4.67 8.62 8.70
C GLY A 74 -4.00 7.27 8.51
N ALA A 75 -4.70 6.35 7.87
CA ALA A 75 -4.18 5.03 7.53
C ALA A 75 -4.58 4.64 6.11
N VAL A 76 -3.70 3.90 5.45
CA VAL A 76 -3.99 3.25 4.18
C VAL A 76 -3.70 1.75 4.29
N THR A 77 -4.33 0.95 3.44
CA THR A 77 -4.13 -0.49 3.41
C THR A 77 -3.83 -0.94 1.99
N PHE A 78 -2.64 -1.47 1.78
CA PHE A 78 -2.25 -2.15 0.56
C PHE A 78 -2.60 -3.63 0.70
N SER A 79 -3.63 -4.06 -0.02
CA SER A 79 -4.04 -5.46 -0.08
C SER A 79 -3.37 -6.16 -1.25
N ASP A 80 -3.14 -7.47 -1.09
CA ASP A 80 -2.59 -8.31 -2.17
C ASP A 80 -1.20 -7.88 -2.64
N VAL A 81 -0.30 -7.60 -1.70
CA VAL A 81 1.09 -7.24 -1.98
C VAL A 81 1.81 -8.43 -2.63
N GLN A 82 2.20 -8.26 -3.90
CA GLN A 82 2.73 -9.36 -4.73
C GLN A 82 4.20 -9.67 -4.44
N ARG A 83 4.99 -8.64 -4.12
CA ARG A 83 6.44 -8.75 -3.92
C ARG A 83 6.84 -8.32 -2.53
N VAL A 84 7.74 -9.07 -1.93
CA VAL A 84 8.40 -8.75 -0.67
C VAL A 84 9.91 -9.01 -0.82
N PRO A 85 10.77 -8.28 -0.13
CA PRO A 85 10.42 -7.18 0.75
C PRO A 85 9.79 -6.01 -0.01
N ALA A 86 8.84 -5.33 0.62
CA ALA A 86 8.25 -4.10 0.12
C ALA A 86 8.79 -2.89 0.90
N TYR A 87 8.65 -1.71 0.32
CA TYR A 87 9.09 -0.45 0.91
C TYR A 87 7.96 0.57 0.83
N VAL A 88 7.93 1.54 1.72
CA VAL A 88 6.85 2.55 1.76
C VAL A 88 7.44 3.94 1.93
N SER A 89 6.94 4.88 1.12
CA SER A 89 7.21 6.31 1.25
C SER A 89 5.92 7.11 1.38
N THR A 90 6.06 8.33 1.89
CA THR A 90 4.99 9.33 1.94
C THR A 90 5.45 10.61 1.27
N ALA A 91 4.51 11.34 0.68
CA ALA A 91 4.78 12.64 0.06
C ALA A 91 3.59 13.58 0.28
N PHE A 92 3.86 14.82 0.63
CA PHE A 92 2.88 15.89 0.78
C PHE A 92 3.25 17.10 -0.06
N ASP A 93 2.46 17.34 -1.12
CA ASP A 93 2.57 18.56 -1.93
C ASP A 93 1.68 19.65 -1.34
N PRO A 94 2.28 20.74 -0.80
CA PRO A 94 1.51 21.82 -0.22
C PRO A 94 0.71 22.63 -1.26
N THR A 95 1.02 22.51 -2.55
CA THR A 95 0.29 23.22 -3.63
C THR A 95 -1.01 22.51 -4.00
N GLY A 96 -1.13 21.21 -3.76
CA GLY A 96 -2.26 20.39 -4.16
C GLY A 96 -2.37 20.13 -5.67
N ALA A 97 -1.37 20.55 -6.44
CA ALA A 97 -1.37 20.41 -7.91
C ALA A 97 -0.85 19.04 -8.38
N TRP A 98 -0.14 18.33 -7.52
CA TRP A 98 0.45 17.04 -7.87
C TRP A 98 -0.57 15.91 -7.81
N ASP A 99 -0.57 15.08 -8.83
CA ASP A 99 -1.49 13.95 -9.00
C ASP A 99 -0.88 12.58 -8.65
N ALA A 100 0.37 12.56 -8.19
CA ALA A 100 1.14 11.37 -7.87
C ALA A 100 1.46 10.44 -9.07
N GLN A 101 1.23 10.89 -10.31
CA GLN A 101 1.54 10.13 -11.54
C GLN A 101 2.93 10.45 -12.11
N SER A 102 3.50 11.56 -11.71
CA SER A 102 4.83 12.04 -12.08
C SER A 102 5.73 12.15 -10.84
N PRO A 103 7.03 12.37 -10.99
CA PRO A 103 7.89 12.69 -9.85
C PRO A 103 7.34 13.88 -9.05
N PRO A 104 7.44 13.85 -7.71
CA PRO A 104 6.89 14.91 -6.88
C PRO A 104 7.58 16.25 -7.18
N PRO A 105 6.83 17.35 -7.21
CA PRO A 105 7.39 18.68 -7.50
C PRO A 105 8.30 19.18 -6.38
N SER A 106 9.15 20.16 -6.72
CA SER A 106 9.98 20.86 -5.75
C SER A 106 9.13 21.40 -4.58
N GLY A 107 9.67 21.29 -3.37
CA GLY A 107 8.98 21.68 -2.13
C GLY A 107 8.08 20.61 -1.50
N THR A 108 7.84 19.48 -2.17
CA THR A 108 7.10 18.35 -1.61
C THR A 108 7.81 17.80 -0.40
N SER A 109 7.12 17.69 0.74
CA SER A 109 7.64 17.06 1.95
C SER A 109 7.64 15.54 1.81
N LEU A 110 8.75 14.90 2.19
CA LEU A 110 8.96 13.46 1.99
C LEU A 110 9.14 12.74 3.31
N GLY A 111 8.66 11.51 3.38
CA GLY A 111 8.91 10.55 4.45
C GLY A 111 9.10 9.15 3.92
N VAL A 112 9.77 8.30 4.67
CA VAL A 112 9.94 6.88 4.37
C VAL A 112 9.73 6.05 5.63
N TYR A 113 9.29 4.82 5.46
CA TYR A 113 9.30 3.85 6.55
C TYR A 113 10.74 3.42 6.82
N GLY A 114 11.19 3.64 8.05
CA GLY A 114 12.52 3.27 8.50
C GLY A 114 12.96 4.06 9.71
N LYS A 115 13.96 3.53 10.43
CA LYS A 115 14.52 4.16 11.64
C LYS A 115 15.45 5.33 11.33
N ASN A 116 16.05 5.32 10.13
CA ASN A 116 17.05 6.30 9.72
C ASN A 116 16.69 6.89 8.35
N PRO A 117 15.66 7.76 8.27
CA PRO A 117 15.37 8.46 7.02
C PRO A 117 16.60 9.23 6.50
N PRO A 118 16.84 9.29 5.16
CA PRO A 118 15.95 8.87 4.09
C PRO A 118 16.05 7.40 3.66
N ASN A 119 16.74 6.55 4.43
CA ASN A 119 16.95 5.15 4.06
C ASN A 119 15.70 4.32 4.41
N PRO A 120 14.99 3.76 3.41
CA PRO A 120 13.83 2.94 3.66
C PRO A 120 14.21 1.58 4.24
N GLU A 121 13.41 1.08 5.18
CA GLU A 121 13.56 -0.28 5.70
C GLU A 121 12.64 -1.25 4.95
N PRO A 122 13.10 -2.52 4.74
CA PRO A 122 12.29 -3.54 4.13
C PRO A 122 11.12 -3.95 5.01
N ILE A 123 9.98 -4.24 4.39
CA ILE A 123 8.78 -4.79 5.03
C ILE A 123 8.54 -6.18 4.46
N ASP A 124 8.72 -7.20 5.30
CA ASP A 124 8.39 -8.58 4.97
C ASP A 124 7.02 -8.95 5.50
N VAL A 125 6.20 -9.54 4.64
CA VAL A 125 4.86 -10.01 4.99
C VAL A 125 4.72 -11.46 4.55
N ALA A 126 4.43 -12.36 5.48
CA ALA A 126 4.14 -13.74 5.17
C ALA A 126 2.79 -13.88 4.43
N PRO A 127 2.60 -14.89 3.58
CA PRO A 127 1.33 -15.16 2.94
C PRO A 127 0.18 -15.22 3.94
N GLY A 128 -0.95 -14.57 3.64
CA GLY A 128 -2.14 -14.53 4.49
C GLY A 128 -2.01 -13.64 5.73
N LYS A 129 -0.94 -12.87 5.87
CA LYS A 129 -0.69 -12.02 7.05
C LYS A 129 -0.86 -10.54 6.72
N THR A 130 -1.11 -9.78 7.78
CA THR A 130 -1.11 -8.32 7.77
C THR A 130 0.01 -7.82 8.66
N VAL A 131 0.82 -6.91 8.13
CA VAL A 131 1.83 -6.16 8.88
C VAL A 131 1.38 -4.70 8.98
N LYS A 132 1.50 -4.12 10.17
CA LYS A 132 1.24 -2.69 10.41
C LYS A 132 2.57 -1.97 10.58
N VAL A 133 2.72 -0.87 9.85
CA VAL A 133 3.86 0.04 9.95
C VAL A 133 3.37 1.46 10.17
N ALA A 134 4.21 2.31 10.74
CA ALA A 134 3.88 3.71 10.96
C ALA A 134 4.97 4.60 10.38
N ILE A 135 4.56 5.70 9.74
CA ILE A 135 5.45 6.74 9.23
C ILE A 135 5.06 8.07 9.87
N THR A 136 5.98 8.65 10.61
CA THR A 136 5.88 10.05 11.06
C THR A 136 6.88 10.87 10.25
N PHE A 137 6.42 11.95 9.63
CA PHE A 137 7.27 12.83 8.82
C PHE A 137 6.83 14.29 8.95
N ASP A 138 7.70 15.18 8.55
CA ASP A 138 7.51 16.62 8.60
C ASP A 138 8.10 17.31 7.37
N ASP A 139 8.38 18.61 7.47
CA ASP A 139 8.91 19.44 6.39
C ASP A 139 10.45 19.47 6.35
N SER A 140 11.14 18.66 7.13
CA SER A 140 12.61 18.65 7.19
C SER A 140 13.26 18.03 5.96
N ALA A 141 12.60 17.06 5.32
CA ALA A 141 13.01 16.47 4.07
C ALA A 141 12.06 16.87 2.95
N ARG A 142 12.58 17.58 1.95
CA ARG A 142 11.81 18.07 0.80
C ARG A 142 12.50 17.75 -0.52
N VAL A 143 11.71 17.63 -1.57
CA VAL A 143 12.21 17.62 -2.93
C VAL A 143 12.85 19.00 -3.21
N PRO A 144 14.10 19.02 -3.71
CA PRO A 144 14.82 20.26 -4.02
C PRO A 144 14.12 21.16 -5.04
#